data_1d398c217c9d1ada8e70d35e2568035f
#
_entry.id   1d398c217c9d1ada8e70d35e2568035f
#
_cell.length_a   1.000
_cell.length_b   1.000
_cell.length_c   1.000
_cell.angle_alpha   90.00
_cell.angle_beta   90.00
_cell.angle_gamma   90.00
#
_symmetry.space_group_name_H-M   'P 1'
#
loop_
_entity.id
_entity.type
_entity.pdbx_description
1 polymer ?
#
loop_
_entity_poly.entity_id
_entity_poly.type
_entity_poly.pdbx_seq_one_letter_code
_entity_poly.pdbx_strand_id
1 'polypeptide(L)'
;MSDKVSASHILLMYAGSMRSTATRSKEEAQEQIAALKADIDGGADFADLAKEHSDCPSGNDGGSLGTFGKGQMVKEFEDSAFSMDVGETSDVVETDFGYHLIQRTG
;
A
#
# COMPACT_ATOMS: atom_id res chain seq x y z
N MET A 1 12.79 22.17 -4.30
CA MET A 1 11.69 21.43 -3.72
C MET A 1 11.36 20.22 -4.56
N SER A 2 11.12 19.12 -3.91
CA SER A 2 10.84 17.88 -4.63
C SER A 2 9.34 17.76 -4.88
N ASP A 3 8.97 17.54 -6.15
CA ASP A 3 7.60 17.17 -6.53
C ASP A 3 7.45 15.66 -6.64
N LYS A 4 8.40 14.92 -6.09
CA LYS A 4 8.42 13.47 -6.17
C LYS A 4 8.63 12.85 -4.80
N VAL A 5 8.08 11.65 -4.61
CA VAL A 5 8.29 10.85 -3.41
C VAL A 5 8.67 9.45 -3.81
N SER A 6 9.38 8.75 -2.94
CA SER A 6 9.59 7.32 -3.05
C SER A 6 8.73 6.63 -2.00
N ALA A 7 8.08 5.54 -2.38
CA ALA A 7 7.19 4.84 -1.47
C ALA A 7 7.14 3.35 -1.78
N SER A 8 6.74 2.59 -0.76
CA SER A 8 6.38 1.19 -0.89
C SER A 8 4.92 1.04 -0.50
N HIS A 9 4.26 0.00 -0.99
CA HIS A 9 2.89 -0.28 -0.60
C HIS A 9 2.60 -1.76 -0.48
N ILE A 10 1.54 -2.06 0.27
CA ILE A 10 0.95 -3.39 0.33
C ILE A 10 -0.47 -3.23 -0.19
N LEU A 11 -0.84 -3.99 -1.21
CA LEU A 11 -2.19 -3.97 -1.79
C LEU A 11 -2.89 -5.28 -1.49
N LEU A 12 -4.07 -5.21 -0.88
CA LEU A 12 -4.95 -6.35 -0.73
C LEU A 12 -6.20 -6.10 -1.58
N MET A 13 -6.34 -6.89 -2.63
CA MET A 13 -7.51 -6.86 -3.50
C MET A 13 -8.64 -7.69 -2.89
N TYR A 14 -9.86 -7.49 -3.36
CA TYR A 14 -11.01 -8.28 -2.97
C TYR A 14 -11.86 -8.59 -4.20
N ALA A 15 -12.75 -9.57 -4.07
CA ALA A 15 -13.62 -9.95 -5.17
C ALA A 15 -14.46 -8.74 -5.61
N GLY A 16 -14.35 -8.39 -6.88
CA GLY A 16 -15.05 -7.24 -7.45
C GLY A 16 -14.24 -5.96 -7.53
N SER A 17 -13.04 -5.91 -6.93
CA SER A 17 -12.17 -4.75 -7.11
C SER A 17 -11.52 -4.78 -8.50
N MET A 18 -11.03 -3.63 -8.96
CA MET A 18 -10.50 -3.50 -10.31
C MET A 18 -9.33 -4.45 -10.57
N ARG A 19 -9.44 -5.22 -11.66
CA ARG A 19 -8.43 -6.19 -12.11
C ARG A 19 -8.12 -7.27 -11.07
N SER A 20 -9.05 -7.50 -10.13
CA SER A 20 -8.83 -8.46 -9.07
C SER A 20 -9.14 -9.89 -9.52
N THR A 21 -8.24 -10.82 -9.19
CA THR A 21 -8.52 -12.25 -9.22
C THR A 21 -8.66 -12.81 -7.81
N ALA A 22 -8.65 -11.94 -6.80
CA ALA A 22 -8.75 -12.33 -5.41
C ALA A 22 -10.14 -12.90 -5.11
N THR A 23 -10.17 -13.88 -4.22
CA THR A 23 -11.42 -14.53 -3.80
C THR A 23 -11.90 -14.05 -2.44
N ARG A 24 -11.07 -13.28 -1.71
CA ARG A 24 -11.47 -12.76 -0.41
C ARG A 24 -12.55 -11.69 -0.57
N SER A 25 -13.42 -11.58 0.44
CA SER A 25 -14.44 -10.53 0.45
C SER A 25 -13.81 -9.18 0.80
N LYS A 26 -14.57 -8.10 0.57
CA LYS A 26 -14.13 -6.76 0.95
C LYS A 26 -13.86 -6.67 2.44
N GLU A 27 -14.73 -7.25 3.27
CA GLU A 27 -14.57 -7.26 4.72
C GLU A 27 -13.33 -8.03 5.14
N GLU A 28 -13.05 -9.16 4.49
CA GLU A 28 -11.84 -9.92 4.77
C GLU A 28 -10.59 -9.13 4.42
N ALA A 29 -10.59 -8.45 3.29
CA ALA A 29 -9.46 -7.60 2.89
C ALA A 29 -9.25 -6.47 3.89
N GLN A 30 -10.33 -5.85 4.36
CA GLN A 30 -10.27 -4.77 5.34
C GLN A 30 -9.69 -5.26 6.66
N GLU A 31 -10.11 -6.41 7.14
CA GLU A 31 -9.61 -7.00 8.38
C GLU A 31 -8.13 -7.37 8.25
N GLN A 32 -7.74 -7.95 7.11
CA GLN A 32 -6.36 -8.35 6.88
C GLN A 32 -5.43 -7.14 6.79
N ILE A 33 -5.82 -6.08 6.08
CA ILE A 33 -4.98 -4.90 5.94
C ILE A 33 -4.82 -4.18 7.28
N ALA A 34 -5.89 -4.16 8.10
CA ALA A 34 -5.83 -3.59 9.43
C ALA A 34 -4.88 -4.39 10.34
N ALA A 35 -4.89 -5.72 10.24
CA ALA A 35 -3.98 -6.57 10.98
C ALA A 35 -2.52 -6.34 10.57
N LEU A 36 -2.27 -6.16 9.27
CA LEU A 36 -0.93 -5.85 8.76
C LEU A 36 -0.44 -4.49 9.28
N LYS A 37 -1.32 -3.50 9.33
CA LYS A 37 -0.99 -2.19 9.90
C LYS A 37 -0.61 -2.31 11.37
N ALA A 38 -1.35 -3.10 12.14
CA ALA A 38 -1.04 -3.34 13.54
C ALA A 38 0.32 -4.04 13.70
N ASP A 39 0.63 -5.00 12.82
CA ASP A 39 1.92 -5.69 12.83
C ASP A 39 3.08 -4.72 12.58
N ILE A 40 2.91 -3.82 11.60
CA ILE A 40 3.92 -2.81 11.27
C ILE A 40 4.12 -1.86 12.45
N ASP A 41 3.04 -1.41 13.06
CA ASP A 41 3.10 -0.53 14.23
C ASP A 41 3.78 -1.23 15.41
N GLY A 42 3.70 -2.56 15.46
CA GLY A 42 4.38 -3.37 16.47
C GLY A 42 5.83 -3.72 16.15
N GLY A 43 6.35 -3.28 15.00
CA GLY A 43 7.75 -3.48 14.65
C GLY A 43 8.01 -4.46 13.51
N ALA A 44 6.99 -5.02 12.87
CA ALA A 44 7.18 -5.92 11.73
C ALA A 44 7.76 -5.16 10.54
N ASP A 45 8.56 -5.87 9.72
CA ASP A 45 9.18 -5.28 8.55
C ASP A 45 8.16 -5.15 7.41
N PHE A 46 7.99 -3.93 6.92
CA PHE A 46 7.03 -3.63 5.85
C PHE A 46 7.34 -4.43 4.57
N ALA A 47 8.61 -4.50 4.19
CA ALA A 47 9.00 -5.21 2.97
C ALA A 47 8.69 -6.70 3.04
N ASP A 48 8.91 -7.33 4.20
CA ASP A 48 8.60 -8.74 4.38
C ASP A 48 7.10 -9.02 4.27
N LEU A 49 6.28 -8.16 4.86
CA LEU A 49 4.83 -8.27 4.77
C LEU A 49 4.33 -8.06 3.34
N ALA A 50 4.94 -7.13 2.62
CA ALA A 50 4.60 -6.88 1.21
C ALA A 50 4.91 -8.11 0.36
N LYS A 51 6.06 -8.75 0.56
CA LYS A 51 6.43 -9.96 -0.17
C LYS A 51 5.47 -11.11 0.10
N GLU A 52 5.00 -11.20 1.35
CA GLU A 52 4.15 -12.31 1.78
C GLU A 52 2.68 -12.11 1.40
N HIS A 53 2.17 -10.89 1.48
CA HIS A 53 0.74 -10.63 1.44
C HIS A 53 0.26 -9.76 0.28
N SER A 54 1.11 -8.91 -0.30
CA SER A 54 0.66 -7.96 -1.32
C SER A 54 0.21 -8.66 -2.59
N ASP A 55 -0.94 -8.25 -3.12
CA ASP A 55 -1.46 -8.74 -4.39
C ASP A 55 -0.87 -8.01 -5.59
N CYS A 56 -0.11 -6.94 -5.35
CA CYS A 56 0.56 -6.20 -6.40
C CYS A 56 1.91 -6.85 -6.74
N PRO A 57 2.28 -6.93 -8.03
CA PRO A 57 3.60 -7.47 -8.41
C PRO A 57 4.77 -6.80 -7.73
N SER A 58 4.64 -5.52 -7.34
CA SER A 58 5.68 -4.82 -6.58
C SER A 58 5.99 -5.50 -5.24
N GLY A 59 5.09 -6.35 -4.75
CA GLY A 59 5.32 -7.13 -3.53
C GLY A 59 6.61 -7.93 -3.59
N ASN A 60 7.00 -8.42 -4.77
CA ASN A 60 8.24 -9.16 -4.96
C ASN A 60 9.49 -8.31 -4.65
N ASP A 61 9.36 -7.00 -4.74
CA ASP A 61 10.41 -6.03 -4.41
C ASP A 61 10.18 -5.37 -3.05
N GLY A 62 9.47 -6.05 -2.16
CA GLY A 62 9.14 -5.49 -0.85
C GLY A 62 8.07 -4.40 -0.90
N GLY A 63 7.31 -4.34 -1.98
CA GLY A 63 6.29 -3.33 -2.20
C GLY A 63 6.82 -2.03 -2.80
N SER A 64 8.09 -1.98 -3.15
CA SER A 64 8.72 -0.77 -3.66
C SER A 64 8.12 -0.32 -4.98
N LEU A 65 7.70 0.94 -5.04
CA LEU A 65 7.19 1.58 -6.25
C LEU A 65 8.23 2.50 -6.88
N GLY A 66 9.38 2.66 -6.23
CA GLY A 66 10.39 3.62 -6.67
C GLY A 66 9.95 5.06 -6.43
N THR A 67 10.48 5.97 -7.21
CA THR A 67 10.16 7.39 -7.13
C THR A 67 9.08 7.74 -8.16
N PHE A 68 8.09 8.50 -7.74
CA PHE A 68 7.00 8.94 -8.62
C PHE A 68 6.61 10.38 -8.30
N GLY A 69 6.03 11.05 -9.29
CA GLY A 69 5.52 12.41 -9.14
C GLY A 69 4.01 12.43 -9.10
N LYS A 70 3.46 13.63 -8.94
CA LYS A 70 2.02 13.83 -8.97
C LYS A 70 1.47 13.49 -10.34
N GLY A 71 0.29 12.87 -10.35
CA GLY A 71 -0.38 12.45 -11.58
C GLY A 71 -0.02 11.06 -12.07
N GLN A 72 0.93 10.38 -11.44
CA GLN A 72 1.36 9.03 -11.84
C GLN A 72 0.60 7.92 -11.12
N MET A 73 0.06 8.22 -9.95
CA MET A 73 -0.71 7.26 -9.14
C MET A 73 -2.16 7.70 -9.05
N VAL A 74 -3.05 6.79 -8.58
CA VAL A 74 -4.42 7.18 -8.29
C VAL A 74 -4.42 8.25 -7.22
N LYS A 75 -5.43 9.13 -7.25
CA LYS A 75 -5.44 10.32 -6.40
C LYS A 75 -5.36 10.01 -4.91
N GLU A 76 -6.10 9.02 -4.44
CA GLU A 76 -6.11 8.64 -3.03
C GLU A 76 -4.73 8.22 -2.56
N PHE A 77 -4.01 7.46 -3.39
CA PHE A 77 -2.65 7.03 -3.10
C PHE A 77 -1.69 8.23 -3.08
N GLU A 78 -1.78 9.06 -4.10
CA GLU A 78 -0.93 10.25 -4.23
C GLU A 78 -1.09 11.18 -3.04
N ASP A 79 -2.33 11.50 -2.68
CA ASP A 79 -2.61 12.40 -1.57
C ASP A 79 -2.00 11.87 -0.26
N SER A 80 -2.12 10.57 -0.02
CA SER A 80 -1.54 9.96 1.17
C SER A 80 -0.01 10.01 1.15
N ALA A 81 0.59 9.60 0.04
CA ALA A 81 2.06 9.53 -0.07
C ALA A 81 2.71 10.91 0.09
N PHE A 82 2.12 11.93 -0.52
CA PHE A 82 2.69 13.28 -0.49
C PHE A 82 2.46 13.99 0.84
N SER A 83 1.48 13.53 1.64
CA SER A 83 1.21 14.13 2.95
C SER A 83 2.01 13.49 4.08
N MET A 84 2.70 12.39 3.82
CA MET A 84 3.46 11.64 4.82
C MET A 84 4.89 12.13 4.93
N ASP A 85 5.48 11.96 6.13
CA ASP A 85 6.91 12.15 6.34
C ASP A 85 7.66 10.89 5.93
N VAL A 86 8.94 11.03 5.58
CA VAL A 86 9.81 9.90 5.26
C VAL A 86 9.86 8.94 6.45
N GLY A 87 9.64 7.67 6.19
CA GLY A 87 9.62 6.62 7.21
C GLY A 87 8.25 6.37 7.82
N GLU A 88 7.26 7.19 7.51
CA GLU A 88 5.92 7.06 8.03
C GLU A 88 5.13 6.01 7.26
N THR A 89 4.24 5.29 7.97
CA THR A 89 3.29 4.36 7.36
C THR A 89 1.89 4.95 7.45
N SER A 90 1.16 4.91 6.33
CA SER A 90 -0.19 5.48 6.27
C SER A 90 -1.21 4.63 7.03
N ASP A 91 -2.37 5.23 7.29
CA ASP A 91 -3.56 4.47 7.59
C ASP A 91 -4.03 3.71 6.35
N VAL A 92 -5.02 2.85 6.50
CA VAL A 92 -5.58 2.10 5.37
C VAL A 92 -6.16 3.05 4.35
N VAL A 93 -5.74 2.93 3.09
CA VAL A 93 -6.21 3.74 1.97
C VAL A 93 -7.00 2.85 1.02
N GLU A 94 -8.27 3.18 0.78
CA GLU A 94 -9.10 2.45 -0.17
C GLU A 94 -9.03 3.10 -1.55
N THR A 95 -8.80 2.27 -2.58
CA THR A 95 -8.88 2.68 -3.99
C THR A 95 -9.73 1.67 -4.75
N ASP A 96 -9.94 1.90 -6.05
CA ASP A 96 -10.69 0.96 -6.90
C ASP A 96 -9.99 -0.40 -7.01
N PHE A 97 -8.69 -0.47 -6.75
CA PHE A 97 -7.91 -1.71 -6.80
C PHE A 97 -8.00 -2.53 -5.52
N GLY A 98 -8.37 -1.92 -4.41
CA GLY A 98 -8.43 -2.59 -3.11
C GLY A 98 -7.97 -1.69 -1.98
N TYR A 99 -7.45 -2.31 -0.92
CA TYR A 99 -6.94 -1.59 0.24
C TYR A 99 -5.43 -1.54 0.20
N HIS A 100 -4.88 -0.37 0.52
CA HIS A 100 -3.43 -0.14 0.50
C HIS A 100 -2.92 0.26 1.88
N LEU A 101 -1.70 -0.17 2.20
CA LEU A 101 -0.85 0.48 3.21
C LEU A 101 0.34 1.07 2.46
N ILE A 102 0.70 2.29 2.79
CA ILE A 102 1.76 3.03 2.10
C ILE A 102 2.83 3.40 3.11
N GLN A 103 4.09 3.16 2.77
CA GLN A 103 5.23 3.61 3.56
C GLN A 103 6.07 4.54 2.69
N ARG A 104 6.28 5.75 3.15
CA ARG A 104 7.14 6.69 2.43
C ARG A 104 8.60 6.41 2.74
N THR A 105 9.38 6.14 1.69
CA THR A 105 10.79 5.78 1.82
C THR A 105 11.74 6.90 1.41
N GLY A 106 11.25 7.89 0.71
CA GLY A 106 12.10 8.98 0.28
C GLY A 106 11.40 10.23 -0.20
#